data_fe54d3c0dbec484fab9468644fabc25e
#
_entry.id   fe54d3c0dbec484fab9468644fabc25e
#
_cell.length_a   1.000
_cell.length_b   1.000
_cell.length_c   1.000
_cell.angle_alpha   90.00
_cell.angle_beta   90.00
_cell.angle_gamma   90.00
#
_symmetry.space_group_name_H-M   'P 1'
#
loop_
_entity.id
_entity.type
_entity.pdbx_description
1 polymer ?
#
loop_
_entity_poly.entity_id
_entity_poly.type
_entity_poly.pdbx_seq_one_letter_code
_entity_poly.pdbx_strand_id
1 'polypeptide(L)'
;RRLLTSPTFLFGMSAGIALYWLFSEVVLVLFGISRSSSGLPPPVLLWPPEPPDAGGYHAIIIPAGGQGMEGPPQHVLARLERAVAIYKMSAEPKPYVITTAWGTPHKPCPHDQAGFERHESSDNAQYLLGRGVPAERILEESVSLETVGNAYFARVMHTDVRSLMRLAVINNHFHMERTKNVFRHVFELPPRDGMPHSAYELDFIEVEDRLPDDVLQARLAKEAQAAPRFSVGGPWQSATRTLRELHEWVHMENTAYATTRLLE
;
A
#
# COMPACT_ATOMS: atom_id res chain seq x y z
N ARG A 1 28.10 42.96 15.91
CA ARG A 1 28.99 41.88 16.42
C ARG A 1 29.25 42.07 17.90
N ARG A 2 28.38 41.62 18.79
CA ARG A 2 28.55 41.34 20.22
C ARG A 2 27.14 41.16 20.84
N LEU A 3 26.53 39.96 20.72
CA LEU A 3 25.26 39.67 21.42
C LEU A 3 24.96 38.16 21.52
N LEU A 4 25.97 37.25 21.54
CA LEU A 4 25.74 35.85 21.65
C LEU A 4 26.61 35.10 22.70
N THR A 5 27.15 35.82 23.70
CA THR A 5 27.94 35.21 24.77
C THR A 5 27.59 35.71 26.15
N SER A 6 26.29 35.91 26.43
CA SER A 6 25.85 36.19 27.80
C SER A 6 25.60 34.85 28.52
N PRO A 7 26.25 34.58 29.67
CA PRO A 7 26.03 33.34 30.45
C PRO A 7 24.58 33.18 30.90
N THR A 8 23.82 34.24 30.97
CA THR A 8 22.38 34.22 31.30
C THR A 8 21.52 33.58 30.23
N PHE A 9 21.91 33.62 28.93
CA PHE A 9 21.16 32.97 27.86
C PHE A 9 21.33 31.43 27.88
N LEU A 10 22.54 30.94 28.17
CA LEU A 10 22.82 29.52 28.30
C LEU A 10 22.15 28.91 29.55
N PHE A 11 22.06 29.66 30.65
CA PHE A 11 21.40 29.23 31.88
C PHE A 11 19.86 29.15 31.70
N GLY A 12 19.27 30.06 30.92
CA GLY A 12 17.83 30.03 30.59
C GLY A 12 17.44 28.83 29.72
N MET A 13 18.27 28.44 28.77
CA MET A 13 17.99 27.26 27.93
C MET A 13 18.12 25.93 28.72
N SER A 14 19.09 25.79 29.60
CA SER A 14 19.23 24.59 30.43
C SER A 14 18.12 24.46 31.46
N ALA A 15 17.64 25.57 32.05
CA ALA A 15 16.49 25.58 32.97
C ALA A 15 15.17 25.24 32.24
N GLY A 16 14.97 25.72 31.00
CA GLY A 16 13.81 25.42 30.19
C GLY A 16 13.71 23.93 29.80
N ILE A 17 14.82 23.34 29.44
CA ILE A 17 14.87 21.89 29.13
C ILE A 17 14.62 21.06 30.39
N ALA A 18 15.20 21.40 31.51
CA ALA A 18 14.97 20.72 32.78
C ALA A 18 13.50 20.80 33.25
N LEU A 19 12.88 21.99 33.12
CA LEU A 19 11.45 22.19 33.40
C LEU A 19 10.53 21.37 32.47
N TYR A 20 10.85 21.28 31.19
CA TYR A 20 10.10 20.48 30.24
C TYR A 20 10.12 18.98 30.61
N TRP A 21 11.28 18.43 30.99
CA TRP A 21 11.42 17.05 31.44
C TRP A 21 10.68 16.81 32.74
N LEU A 22 10.79 17.72 33.72
CA LEU A 22 10.03 17.63 34.99
C LEU A 22 8.50 17.67 34.77
N PHE A 23 8.04 18.55 33.85
CA PHE A 23 6.62 18.66 33.53
C PHE A 23 6.10 17.41 32.81
N SER A 24 6.90 16.82 31.92
CA SER A 24 6.52 15.58 31.22
C SER A 24 6.39 14.39 32.19
N GLU A 25 7.27 14.27 33.18
CA GLU A 25 7.21 13.21 34.19
C GLU A 25 6.01 13.40 35.14
N VAL A 26 5.71 14.63 35.55
CA VAL A 26 4.55 14.93 36.42
C VAL A 26 3.23 14.65 35.69
N VAL A 27 3.12 14.97 34.40
CA VAL A 27 1.93 14.66 33.60
C VAL A 27 1.75 13.15 33.45
N LEU A 28 2.82 12.38 33.22
CA LEU A 28 2.73 10.92 33.14
C LEU A 28 2.25 10.28 34.45
N VAL A 29 2.70 10.79 35.61
CA VAL A 29 2.27 10.30 36.91
C VAL A 29 0.82 10.67 37.21
N LEU A 30 0.38 11.88 36.86
CA LEU A 30 -1.00 12.34 37.10
C LEU A 30 -2.03 11.60 36.24
N PHE A 31 -1.66 11.13 35.08
CA PHE A 31 -2.56 10.39 34.18
C PHE A 31 -2.40 8.86 34.26
N GLY A 32 -1.57 8.35 35.19
CA GLY A 32 -1.39 6.92 35.43
C GLY A 32 -0.77 6.19 34.24
N ILE A 33 -0.08 6.90 33.33
CA ILE A 33 0.62 6.32 32.18
C ILE A 33 1.95 5.77 32.68
N SER A 34 1.95 4.52 33.11
CA SER A 34 3.19 3.80 33.43
C SER A 34 3.98 3.61 32.15
N ARG A 35 5.16 4.23 32.05
CA ARG A 35 6.19 3.75 31.13
C ARG A 35 6.62 2.38 31.62
N SER A 36 6.09 1.33 31.01
CA SER A 36 6.68 0.00 31.13
C SER A 36 8.12 0.09 30.59
N SER A 37 9.06 0.25 31.52
CA SER A 37 10.48 0.07 31.23
C SER A 37 10.76 -1.42 31.11
N SER A 38 10.21 -2.09 30.09
CA SER A 38 10.84 -3.28 29.59
C SER A 38 12.13 -2.78 28.92
N GLY A 39 13.26 -2.93 29.61
CA GLY A 39 14.59 -2.52 29.15
C GLY A 39 15.11 -3.38 27.99
N LEU A 40 14.22 -3.83 27.13
CA LEU A 40 14.56 -4.43 25.86
C LEU A 40 14.76 -3.28 24.86
N PRO A 41 15.92 -3.21 24.21
CA PRO A 41 16.08 -2.31 23.07
C PRO A 41 14.91 -2.56 22.11
N PRO A 42 14.43 -1.54 21.37
CA PRO A 42 13.44 -1.77 20.33
C PRO A 42 13.95 -2.91 19.44
N PRO A 43 13.09 -3.83 19.01
CA PRO A 43 13.50 -4.93 18.17
C PRO A 43 14.30 -4.34 17.01
N VAL A 44 15.56 -4.73 16.92
CA VAL A 44 16.38 -4.43 15.74
C VAL A 44 15.68 -5.15 14.61
N LEU A 45 14.94 -4.40 13.82
CA LEU A 45 14.44 -4.90 12.55
C LEU A 45 15.68 -5.27 11.74
N LEU A 46 16.05 -6.55 11.77
CA LEU A 46 17.04 -7.10 10.84
C LEU A 46 16.44 -6.91 9.44
N TRP A 47 16.94 -5.97 8.75
CA TRP A 47 16.55 -5.61 7.40
C TRP A 47 17.55 -6.21 6.41
N PRO A 48 17.09 -6.85 5.34
CA PRO A 48 15.72 -7.26 5.07
C PRO A 48 15.31 -8.49 5.91
N PRO A 49 14.03 -8.65 6.28
CA PRO A 49 13.57 -9.90 6.87
C PRO A 49 13.86 -11.01 5.85
N GLU A 50 14.46 -12.10 6.29
CA GLU A 50 14.72 -13.24 5.42
C GLU A 50 13.40 -13.68 4.77
N PRO A 51 13.36 -13.85 3.42
CA PRO A 51 12.18 -14.35 2.75
C PRO A 51 11.88 -15.77 3.29
N PRO A 52 10.62 -16.16 3.40
CA PRO A 52 10.26 -17.49 3.87
C PRO A 52 10.82 -18.59 2.97
N ASP A 53 11.64 -19.46 3.50
CA ASP A 53 12.39 -20.48 2.76
C ASP A 53 11.54 -21.61 2.16
N ALA A 54 10.26 -21.70 2.43
CA ALA A 54 9.46 -22.85 2.03
C ALA A 54 8.13 -22.45 1.38
N GLY A 55 8.09 -22.42 0.07
CA GLY A 55 6.87 -22.68 -0.73
C GLY A 55 5.67 -21.73 -0.54
N GLY A 56 5.68 -20.80 0.42
CA GLY A 56 4.58 -19.86 0.71
C GLY A 56 4.71 -18.52 0.00
N TYR A 57 3.62 -17.73 -0.04
CA TYR A 57 3.68 -16.35 -0.52
C TYR A 57 4.44 -15.47 0.47
N HIS A 58 5.25 -14.54 -0.05
CA HIS A 58 5.85 -13.48 0.75
C HIS A 58 4.84 -12.36 1.02
N ALA A 59 3.96 -12.08 0.05
CA ALA A 59 2.87 -11.14 0.23
C ALA A 59 1.63 -11.51 -0.60
N ILE A 60 0.48 -11.01 -0.12
CA ILE A 60 -0.81 -11.05 -0.80
C ILE A 60 -1.14 -9.59 -1.14
N ILE A 61 -1.31 -9.27 -2.42
CA ILE A 61 -1.68 -7.94 -2.88
C ILE A 61 -3.18 -7.92 -3.20
N ILE A 62 -3.88 -6.93 -2.66
CA ILE A 62 -5.30 -6.70 -2.91
C ILE A 62 -5.42 -5.37 -3.66
N PRO A 63 -5.51 -5.39 -5.01
CA PRO A 63 -5.74 -4.19 -5.79
C PRO A 63 -7.02 -3.48 -5.38
N ALA A 64 -7.06 -2.16 -5.53
CA ALA A 64 -8.23 -1.35 -5.23
C ALA A 64 -9.45 -1.73 -6.10
N GLY A 65 -10.63 -1.47 -5.58
CA GLY A 65 -11.90 -1.80 -6.25
C GLY A 65 -13.01 -0.79 -6.06
N GLY A 66 -12.71 0.30 -5.42
CA GLY A 66 -13.66 1.33 -5.03
C GLY A 66 -14.02 1.24 -3.55
N GLN A 67 -14.64 2.30 -3.07
CA GLN A 67 -14.98 2.52 -1.68
C GLN A 67 -16.47 2.80 -1.51
N GLY A 68 -17.05 2.27 -0.47
CA GLY A 68 -18.42 2.56 -0.04
C GLY A 68 -18.44 3.52 1.15
N MET A 69 -19.62 4.07 1.45
CA MET A 69 -19.80 4.97 2.61
C MET A 69 -19.51 4.26 3.93
N GLU A 70 -19.80 2.97 4.03
CA GLU A 70 -19.68 2.17 5.25
C GLU A 70 -18.48 1.20 5.22
N GLY A 71 -17.57 1.33 4.25
CA GLY A 71 -16.42 0.46 4.10
C GLY A 71 -16.33 -0.21 2.73
N PRO A 72 -15.55 -1.31 2.61
CA PRO A 72 -15.33 -1.96 1.32
C PRO A 72 -16.63 -2.52 0.71
N PRO A 73 -16.92 -2.29 -0.59
CA PRO A 73 -18.09 -2.84 -1.26
C PRO A 73 -17.98 -4.36 -1.44
N GLN A 74 -19.12 -5.04 -1.72
CA GLN A 74 -19.25 -6.50 -1.72
C GLN A 74 -18.22 -7.23 -2.60
N HIS A 75 -17.90 -6.69 -3.79
CA HIS A 75 -16.91 -7.26 -4.67
C HIS A 75 -15.47 -7.13 -4.12
N VAL A 76 -15.19 -6.09 -3.32
CA VAL A 76 -13.90 -5.94 -2.61
C VAL A 76 -13.87 -6.86 -1.40
N LEU A 77 -14.99 -7.02 -0.68
CA LEU A 77 -15.08 -7.99 0.42
C LEU A 77 -14.74 -9.41 -0.04
N ALA A 78 -15.14 -9.84 -1.24
CA ALA A 78 -14.75 -11.14 -1.80
C ALA A 78 -13.22 -11.30 -1.88
N ARG A 79 -12.48 -10.24 -2.27
CA ARG A 79 -11.00 -10.24 -2.31
C ARG A 79 -10.41 -10.34 -0.90
N LEU A 80 -10.93 -9.53 0.02
CA LEU A 80 -10.47 -9.48 1.41
C LEU A 80 -10.71 -10.81 2.14
N GLU A 81 -11.89 -11.42 1.97
CA GLU A 81 -12.20 -12.73 2.52
C GLU A 81 -11.25 -13.81 2.00
N ARG A 82 -10.93 -13.78 0.70
CA ARG A 82 -9.98 -14.70 0.10
C ARG A 82 -8.56 -14.48 0.66
N ALA A 83 -8.14 -13.23 0.82
CA ALA A 83 -6.85 -12.89 1.42
C ALA A 83 -6.74 -13.41 2.87
N VAL A 84 -7.77 -13.21 3.68
CA VAL A 84 -7.84 -13.75 5.06
C VAL A 84 -7.74 -15.27 5.06
N ALA A 85 -8.43 -15.95 4.15
CA ALA A 85 -8.38 -17.41 4.05
C ALA A 85 -6.96 -17.90 3.73
N ILE A 86 -6.30 -17.29 2.73
CA ILE A 86 -4.91 -17.62 2.36
C ILE A 86 -3.97 -17.33 3.53
N TYR A 87 -4.08 -16.14 4.15
CA TYR A 87 -3.27 -15.77 5.31
C TYR A 87 -3.36 -16.81 6.42
N LYS A 88 -4.58 -17.21 6.80
CA LYS A 88 -4.80 -18.21 7.87
C LYS A 88 -4.23 -19.58 7.53
N MET A 89 -4.32 -20.00 6.28
CA MET A 89 -3.83 -21.31 5.81
C MET A 89 -2.31 -21.33 5.56
N SER A 90 -1.67 -20.20 5.38
CA SER A 90 -0.22 -20.12 5.15
C SER A 90 0.56 -20.64 6.35
N ALA A 91 1.73 -21.24 6.11
CA ALA A 91 2.69 -21.60 7.15
C ALA A 91 3.41 -20.35 7.71
N GLU A 92 4.16 -20.49 8.78
CA GLU A 92 5.07 -19.45 9.24
C GLU A 92 6.36 -19.44 8.40
N PRO A 93 6.94 -18.29 8.14
CA PRO A 93 6.41 -16.96 8.46
C PRO A 93 5.21 -16.59 7.59
N LYS A 94 4.16 -16.05 8.22
CA LYS A 94 2.95 -15.61 7.49
C LYS A 94 3.26 -14.54 6.45
N PRO A 95 2.57 -14.52 5.29
CA PRO A 95 2.73 -13.49 4.28
C PRO A 95 2.34 -12.10 4.82
N TYR A 96 2.89 -11.05 4.23
CA TYR A 96 2.30 -9.73 4.37
C TYR A 96 1.00 -9.64 3.55
N VAL A 97 0.09 -8.74 3.95
CA VAL A 97 -1.08 -8.41 3.15
C VAL A 97 -0.98 -6.93 2.78
N ILE A 98 -0.89 -6.66 1.48
CA ILE A 98 -0.74 -5.31 0.93
C ILE A 98 -2.11 -4.85 0.45
N THR A 99 -2.67 -3.84 1.09
CA THR A 99 -3.88 -3.15 0.63
C THR A 99 -3.49 -1.93 -0.17
N THR A 100 -4.19 -1.65 -1.28
CA THR A 100 -3.79 -0.57 -2.19
C THR A 100 -4.87 0.48 -2.37
N ALA A 101 -4.46 1.65 -2.78
CA ALA A 101 -5.11 2.86 -3.21
C ALA A 101 -5.48 3.87 -2.12
N TRP A 102 -5.25 5.13 -2.50
CA TRP A 102 -5.86 6.27 -1.85
C TRP A 102 -7.36 6.32 -2.13
N GLY A 103 -7.74 6.20 -3.41
CA GLY A 103 -9.12 6.26 -3.84
C GLY A 103 -9.24 6.16 -5.37
N THR A 104 -10.36 6.61 -5.90
CA THR A 104 -10.65 6.60 -7.33
C THR A 104 -10.71 8.04 -7.86
N PRO A 105 -10.00 8.40 -8.95
CA PRO A 105 -9.90 9.81 -9.42
C PRO A 105 -11.25 10.49 -9.72
N HIS A 106 -12.30 9.70 -9.96
CA HIS A 106 -13.61 10.22 -10.37
C HIS A 106 -14.64 10.31 -9.23
N LYS A 107 -14.23 10.01 -8.00
CA LYS A 107 -15.13 10.02 -6.84
C LYS A 107 -14.40 10.62 -5.65
N PRO A 108 -15.05 11.53 -4.90
CA PRO A 108 -14.50 12.01 -3.65
C PRO A 108 -14.38 10.85 -2.66
N CYS A 109 -13.31 10.85 -1.86
CA CYS A 109 -13.16 9.90 -0.76
C CYS A 109 -14.24 10.15 0.30
N PRO A 110 -14.82 9.11 0.91
CA PRO A 110 -15.63 9.28 2.10
C PRO A 110 -14.79 9.87 3.25
N HIS A 111 -15.46 10.53 4.18
CA HIS A 111 -14.81 11.07 5.39
C HIS A 111 -15.17 10.23 6.61
N ASP A 112 -14.30 10.20 7.59
CA ASP A 112 -14.58 9.67 8.90
C ASP A 112 -15.41 10.64 9.76
N GLN A 113 -15.73 10.24 10.99
CA GLN A 113 -16.51 11.08 11.93
C GLN A 113 -15.78 12.38 12.35
N ALA A 114 -14.46 12.42 12.21
CA ALA A 114 -13.63 13.59 12.51
C ALA A 114 -13.43 14.51 11.29
N GLY A 115 -13.92 14.11 10.11
CA GLY A 115 -13.84 14.86 8.87
C GLY A 115 -12.58 14.60 8.04
N PHE A 116 -11.79 13.57 8.36
CA PHE A 116 -10.63 13.16 7.57
C PHE A 116 -11.05 12.21 6.44
N GLU A 117 -10.40 12.34 5.29
CA GLU A 117 -10.61 11.41 4.17
C GLU A 117 -10.20 9.99 4.55
N ARG A 118 -11.06 9.04 4.20
CA ARG A 118 -10.78 7.59 4.35
C ARG A 118 -10.23 7.06 3.04
N HIS A 119 -9.11 6.35 3.09
CA HIS A 119 -8.51 5.73 1.91
C HIS A 119 -9.04 4.31 1.70
N GLU A 120 -9.09 3.84 0.43
CA GLU A 120 -9.49 2.46 0.13
C GLU A 120 -8.57 1.46 0.83
N SER A 121 -7.25 1.72 0.83
CA SER A 121 -6.26 0.88 1.53
C SER A 121 -6.54 0.77 3.02
N SER A 122 -6.86 1.89 3.68
CA SER A 122 -7.13 1.93 5.13
C SER A 122 -8.43 1.23 5.50
N ASP A 123 -9.49 1.38 4.70
CA ASP A 123 -10.75 0.64 4.90
C ASP A 123 -10.54 -0.86 4.76
N ASN A 124 -9.76 -1.28 3.76
CA ASN A 124 -9.38 -2.67 3.54
C ASN A 124 -8.51 -3.21 4.70
N ALA A 125 -7.55 -2.42 5.18
CA ALA A 125 -6.72 -2.77 6.33
C ALA A 125 -7.55 -2.93 7.61
N GLN A 126 -8.48 -2.02 7.86
CA GLN A 126 -9.41 -2.11 8.99
C GLN A 126 -10.24 -3.39 8.97
N TYR A 127 -10.72 -3.79 7.79
CA TYR A 127 -11.43 -5.06 7.64
C TYR A 127 -10.54 -6.26 7.99
N LEU A 128 -9.29 -6.29 7.49
CA LEU A 128 -8.32 -7.35 7.75
C LEU A 128 -7.99 -7.48 9.24
N LEU A 129 -7.78 -6.35 9.94
CA LEU A 129 -7.59 -6.29 11.39
C LEU A 129 -8.77 -6.94 12.13
N GLY A 130 -10.00 -6.58 11.75
CA GLY A 130 -11.22 -7.15 12.31
C GLY A 130 -11.40 -8.65 12.04
N ARG A 131 -10.65 -9.22 11.09
CA ARG A 131 -10.64 -10.66 10.76
C ARG A 131 -9.43 -11.42 11.32
N GLY A 132 -8.61 -10.74 12.14
CA GLY A 132 -7.49 -11.33 12.87
C GLY A 132 -6.18 -11.40 12.08
N VAL A 133 -6.01 -10.58 11.04
CA VAL A 133 -4.68 -10.35 10.46
C VAL A 133 -3.97 -9.32 11.34
N PRO A 134 -2.81 -9.62 11.92
CA PRO A 134 -2.11 -8.69 12.80
C PRO A 134 -1.64 -7.43 12.07
N ALA A 135 -1.62 -6.28 12.76
CA ALA A 135 -1.24 -5.00 12.17
C ALA A 135 0.17 -5.02 11.55
N GLU A 136 1.11 -5.70 12.16
CA GLU A 136 2.49 -5.84 11.69
C GLU A 136 2.62 -6.67 10.40
N ARG A 137 1.55 -7.33 9.97
CA ARG A 137 1.47 -8.07 8.69
C ARG A 137 0.65 -7.35 7.63
N ILE A 138 0.13 -6.17 7.91
CA ILE A 138 -0.61 -5.36 6.93
C ILE A 138 0.29 -4.21 6.48
N LEU A 139 0.39 -4.02 5.17
CA LEU A 139 1.11 -2.92 4.53
C LEU A 139 0.11 -2.12 3.70
N GLU A 140 -0.06 -0.84 4.04
CA GLU A 140 -0.95 0.04 3.31
C GLU A 140 -0.19 0.80 2.23
N GLU A 141 -0.69 0.76 1.01
CA GLU A 141 -0.27 1.61 -0.11
C GLU A 141 -1.39 2.61 -0.37
N SER A 142 -1.25 3.84 0.08
CA SER A 142 -2.27 4.90 0.06
C SER A 142 -1.95 6.00 -0.95
N VAL A 143 -1.33 5.69 -2.08
CA VAL A 143 -0.95 6.67 -3.12
C VAL A 143 -1.66 6.40 -4.43
N SER A 144 -1.88 5.14 -4.78
CA SER A 144 -2.40 4.76 -6.07
C SER A 144 -3.87 5.14 -6.26
N LEU A 145 -4.22 5.42 -7.52
CA LEU A 145 -5.55 5.86 -7.95
C LEU A 145 -6.17 4.94 -9.02
N GLU A 146 -5.38 4.01 -9.57
CA GLU A 146 -5.80 3.09 -10.64
C GLU A 146 -4.85 1.87 -10.73
N THR A 147 -5.13 0.93 -11.63
CA THR A 147 -4.48 -0.40 -11.65
C THR A 147 -2.97 -0.36 -11.86
N VAL A 148 -2.45 0.54 -12.72
CA VAL A 148 -1.00 0.66 -12.93
C VAL A 148 -0.33 1.18 -11.67
N GLY A 149 -0.94 2.18 -11.03
CA GLY A 149 -0.47 2.70 -9.75
C GLY A 149 -0.50 1.64 -8.64
N ASN A 150 -1.57 0.82 -8.56
CA ASN A 150 -1.62 -0.27 -7.57
C ASN A 150 -0.41 -1.22 -7.72
N ALA A 151 -0.05 -1.60 -8.94
CA ALA A 151 1.10 -2.46 -9.19
C ALA A 151 2.44 -1.73 -8.93
N TYR A 152 2.57 -0.51 -9.47
CA TYR A 152 3.79 0.27 -9.39
C TYR A 152 4.14 0.65 -7.94
N PHE A 153 3.21 1.26 -7.21
CA PHE A 153 3.48 1.69 -5.83
C PHE A 153 3.60 0.51 -4.87
N ALA A 154 2.82 -0.57 -5.04
CA ALA A 154 3.03 -1.79 -4.26
C ALA A 154 4.45 -2.35 -4.46
N ARG A 155 4.98 -2.29 -5.70
CA ARG A 155 6.33 -2.72 -6.01
C ARG A 155 7.38 -1.83 -5.33
N VAL A 156 7.37 -0.53 -5.63
CA VAL A 156 8.47 0.37 -5.22
C VAL A 156 8.43 0.75 -3.74
N MET A 157 7.25 0.71 -3.09
CA MET A 157 7.10 1.05 -1.68
C MET A 157 7.28 -0.16 -0.76
N HIS A 158 6.89 -1.34 -1.21
CA HIS A 158 6.83 -2.52 -0.34
C HIS A 158 7.63 -3.70 -0.82
N THR A 159 7.38 -4.20 -2.04
CA THR A 159 7.95 -5.50 -2.41
C THR A 159 9.43 -5.43 -2.79
N ASP A 160 9.88 -4.45 -3.56
CA ASP A 160 11.32 -4.25 -3.86
C ASP A 160 12.10 -3.98 -2.57
N VAL A 161 11.57 -3.08 -1.71
CA VAL A 161 12.23 -2.66 -0.48
C VAL A 161 12.37 -3.80 0.53
N ARG A 162 11.42 -4.74 0.57
CA ARG A 162 11.38 -5.87 1.51
C ARG A 162 11.78 -7.19 0.88
N SER A 163 12.20 -7.22 -0.38
CA SER A 163 12.51 -8.46 -1.13
C SER A 163 11.38 -9.48 -1.11
N LEU A 164 10.12 -9.03 -1.24
CA LEU A 164 8.94 -9.89 -1.25
C LEU A 164 8.70 -10.36 -2.69
N MET A 165 9.27 -11.49 -3.08
CA MET A 165 9.34 -11.92 -4.49
C MET A 165 8.21 -12.87 -4.92
N ARG A 166 7.57 -13.61 -3.99
CA ARG A 166 6.48 -14.54 -4.28
C ARG A 166 5.16 -13.93 -3.84
N LEU A 167 4.34 -13.56 -4.81
CA LEU A 167 3.17 -12.73 -4.60
C LEU A 167 1.89 -13.41 -5.06
N ALA A 168 0.84 -13.35 -4.23
CA ALA A 168 -0.52 -13.63 -4.65
C ALA A 168 -1.23 -12.31 -4.95
N VAL A 169 -1.78 -12.13 -6.14
CA VAL A 169 -2.58 -10.98 -6.53
C VAL A 169 -4.04 -11.40 -6.62
N ILE A 170 -4.90 -10.85 -5.77
CA ILE A 170 -6.31 -11.25 -5.68
C ILE A 170 -7.19 -10.18 -6.31
N ASN A 171 -7.98 -10.56 -7.32
CA ASN A 171 -8.92 -9.64 -7.94
C ASN A 171 -10.20 -10.36 -8.40
N ASN A 172 -11.24 -9.58 -8.70
CA ASN A 172 -12.50 -10.09 -9.25
C ASN A 172 -12.32 -10.56 -10.69
N HIS A 173 -13.16 -11.48 -11.11
CA HIS A 173 -13.11 -12.08 -12.44
C HIS A 173 -13.19 -11.02 -13.55
N PHE A 174 -14.16 -10.08 -13.49
CA PHE A 174 -14.35 -9.05 -14.52
C PHE A 174 -13.10 -8.20 -14.78
N HIS A 175 -12.19 -8.07 -13.80
CA HIS A 175 -11.02 -7.18 -13.85
C HIS A 175 -9.69 -7.95 -13.95
N MET A 176 -9.71 -9.28 -13.86
CA MET A 176 -8.49 -10.08 -13.70
C MET A 176 -7.58 -10.04 -14.92
N GLU A 177 -8.12 -10.00 -16.14
CA GLU A 177 -7.29 -9.98 -17.34
C GLU A 177 -6.37 -8.74 -17.40
N ARG A 178 -6.94 -7.54 -17.19
CA ARG A 178 -6.16 -6.30 -17.12
C ARG A 178 -5.19 -6.32 -15.96
N THR A 179 -5.60 -6.85 -14.82
CA THR A 179 -4.72 -7.01 -13.65
C THR A 179 -3.52 -7.87 -13.97
N LYS A 180 -3.71 -9.04 -14.61
CA LYS A 180 -2.63 -9.92 -15.06
C LYS A 180 -1.65 -9.19 -15.97
N ASN A 181 -2.15 -8.49 -16.98
CA ASN A 181 -1.32 -7.81 -17.97
C ASN A 181 -0.51 -6.66 -17.35
N VAL A 182 -1.12 -5.89 -16.44
CA VAL A 182 -0.46 -4.76 -15.77
C VAL A 182 0.55 -5.25 -14.74
N PHE A 183 0.15 -6.16 -13.85
CA PHE A 183 1.03 -6.63 -12.78
C PHE A 183 2.23 -7.41 -13.33
N ARG A 184 2.02 -8.32 -14.31
CA ARG A 184 3.15 -9.01 -14.95
C ARG A 184 4.14 -8.02 -15.53
N HIS A 185 3.67 -7.07 -16.34
CA HIS A 185 4.54 -6.09 -16.94
C HIS A 185 5.33 -5.29 -15.88
N VAL A 186 4.63 -4.74 -14.87
CA VAL A 186 5.27 -3.93 -13.83
C VAL A 186 6.32 -4.75 -13.04
N PHE A 187 6.02 -6.00 -12.69
CA PHE A 187 6.90 -6.83 -11.86
C PHE A 187 7.99 -7.56 -12.67
N GLU A 188 7.85 -7.68 -13.99
CA GLU A 188 8.89 -8.18 -14.91
C GLU A 188 9.92 -7.11 -15.31
N LEU A 189 9.63 -5.82 -15.09
CA LEU A 189 10.59 -4.74 -15.37
C LEU A 189 11.89 -4.96 -14.60
N PRO A 190 13.06 -4.67 -15.20
CA PRO A 190 14.33 -4.73 -14.51
C PRO A 190 14.30 -3.92 -13.20
N PRO A 191 14.96 -4.38 -12.13
CA PRO A 191 15.08 -3.62 -10.90
C PRO A 191 15.86 -2.33 -11.15
N ARG A 192 15.79 -1.39 -10.20
CA ARG A 192 16.64 -0.20 -10.21
C ARG A 192 18.12 -0.60 -10.21
N ASP A 193 18.94 0.20 -10.86
CA ASP A 193 20.40 0.01 -10.89
C ASP A 193 20.95 -0.22 -9.47
N GLY A 194 21.77 -1.25 -9.32
CA GLY A 194 22.37 -1.62 -8.04
C GLY A 194 21.51 -2.51 -7.12
N MET A 195 20.26 -2.81 -7.51
CA MET A 195 19.44 -3.79 -6.80
C MET A 195 19.67 -5.21 -7.35
N PRO A 196 19.69 -6.24 -6.49
CA PRO A 196 19.78 -7.63 -6.97
C PRO A 196 18.60 -7.95 -7.89
N HIS A 197 18.90 -8.59 -9.02
CA HIS A 197 17.89 -9.05 -9.96
C HIS A 197 17.28 -10.35 -9.41
N SER A 198 16.16 -10.26 -8.76
CA SER A 198 15.35 -11.42 -8.38
C SER A 198 14.08 -11.42 -9.21
N ALA A 199 13.80 -12.55 -9.85
CA ALA A 199 12.55 -12.69 -10.60
C ALA A 199 11.38 -12.78 -9.63
N TYR A 200 10.33 -11.98 -9.90
CA TYR A 200 9.07 -12.10 -9.19
C TYR A 200 8.28 -13.33 -9.66
N GLU A 201 7.67 -14.02 -8.72
CA GLU A 201 6.68 -15.07 -8.97
C GLU A 201 5.30 -14.52 -8.63
N LEU A 202 4.40 -14.47 -9.61
CA LEU A 202 3.05 -13.92 -9.46
C LEU A 202 2.00 -14.99 -9.67
N ASP A 203 1.23 -15.28 -8.64
CA ASP A 203 0.00 -16.06 -8.74
C ASP A 203 -1.21 -15.14 -8.74
N PHE A 204 -2.11 -15.33 -9.70
CA PHE A 204 -3.32 -14.54 -9.83
C PHE A 204 -4.53 -15.36 -9.37
N ILE A 205 -5.21 -14.87 -8.34
CA ILE A 205 -6.31 -15.56 -7.71
C ILE A 205 -7.61 -14.80 -7.99
N GLU A 206 -8.47 -15.43 -8.79
CA GLU A 206 -9.77 -14.87 -9.14
C GLU A 206 -10.79 -15.12 -8.04
N VAL A 207 -11.63 -14.11 -7.79
CA VAL A 207 -12.78 -14.20 -6.91
C VAL A 207 -14.05 -13.72 -7.62
N GLU A 208 -15.21 -14.12 -7.10
CA GLU A 208 -16.52 -13.73 -7.60
C GLU A 208 -16.74 -12.22 -7.64
N ASP A 209 -17.54 -11.76 -8.57
CA ASP A 209 -17.71 -10.33 -8.81
C ASP A 209 -18.64 -9.65 -7.80
N ARG A 210 -19.61 -10.35 -7.22
CA ARG A 210 -20.59 -9.84 -6.24
C ARG A 210 -21.13 -8.45 -6.59
N LEU A 211 -21.51 -8.27 -7.83
CA LEU A 211 -22.05 -7.03 -8.39
C LEU A 211 -23.44 -7.27 -8.96
N PRO A 212 -24.35 -6.27 -8.92
CA PRO A 212 -25.55 -6.29 -9.71
C PRO A 212 -25.22 -6.44 -11.21
N ASP A 213 -26.08 -7.13 -11.97
CA ASP A 213 -25.82 -7.46 -13.38
C ASP A 213 -25.58 -6.22 -14.26
N ASP A 214 -26.35 -5.17 -14.07
CA ASP A 214 -26.20 -3.91 -14.82
C ASP A 214 -24.85 -3.23 -14.53
N VAL A 215 -24.43 -3.23 -13.26
CA VAL A 215 -23.12 -2.71 -12.84
C VAL A 215 -21.98 -3.57 -13.41
N LEU A 216 -22.14 -4.89 -13.37
CA LEU A 216 -21.14 -5.82 -13.94
C LEU A 216 -20.97 -5.59 -15.44
N GLN A 217 -22.08 -5.48 -16.20
CA GLN A 217 -22.05 -5.21 -17.64
C GLN A 217 -21.34 -3.88 -17.95
N ALA A 218 -21.64 -2.83 -17.17
CA ALA A 218 -20.98 -1.54 -17.33
C ALA A 218 -19.47 -1.61 -17.07
N ARG A 219 -19.03 -2.42 -16.08
CA ARG A 219 -17.61 -2.65 -15.79
C ARG A 219 -16.94 -3.46 -16.89
N LEU A 220 -17.55 -4.54 -17.36
CA LEU A 220 -17.03 -5.34 -18.49
C LEU A 220 -16.85 -4.50 -19.76
N ALA A 221 -17.78 -3.60 -20.05
CA ALA A 221 -17.63 -2.67 -21.18
C ALA A 221 -16.42 -1.74 -21.02
N LYS A 222 -16.17 -1.23 -19.80
CA LYS A 222 -14.95 -0.42 -19.53
C LYS A 222 -13.66 -1.24 -19.64
N GLU A 223 -13.66 -2.48 -19.18
CA GLU A 223 -12.50 -3.38 -19.34
C GLU A 223 -12.21 -3.65 -20.82
N ALA A 224 -13.25 -3.91 -21.63
CA ALA A 224 -13.10 -4.10 -23.08
C ALA A 224 -12.53 -2.85 -23.78
N GLN A 225 -12.90 -1.65 -23.35
CA GLN A 225 -12.31 -0.40 -23.86
C GLN A 225 -10.84 -0.21 -23.46
N ALA A 226 -10.46 -0.65 -22.25
CA ALA A 226 -9.10 -0.53 -21.75
C ALA A 226 -8.16 -1.61 -22.29
N ALA A 227 -8.68 -2.77 -22.68
CA ALA A 227 -7.90 -3.93 -23.08
C ALA A 227 -6.84 -3.66 -24.18
N PRO A 228 -7.10 -2.92 -25.27
CA PRO A 228 -6.07 -2.65 -26.29
C PRO A 228 -4.86 -1.89 -25.73
N ARG A 229 -5.07 -0.97 -24.78
CA ARG A 229 -3.98 -0.19 -24.19
C ARG A 229 -3.07 -1.03 -23.33
N PHE A 230 -3.65 -1.95 -22.54
CA PHE A 230 -2.94 -2.77 -21.55
C PHE A 230 -2.73 -4.21 -22.01
N SER A 231 -2.86 -4.49 -23.30
CA SER A 231 -2.55 -5.81 -23.87
C SER A 231 -1.06 -6.12 -23.80
N VAL A 232 -0.73 -7.41 -23.82
CA VAL A 232 0.67 -7.88 -23.89
C VAL A 232 1.31 -7.36 -25.18
N GLY A 233 2.48 -6.72 -25.07
CA GLY A 233 3.18 -6.08 -26.17
C GLY A 233 2.49 -4.83 -26.73
N GLY A 234 1.44 -4.34 -26.07
CA GLY A 234 0.70 -3.15 -26.46
C GLY A 234 1.49 -1.83 -26.30
N PRO A 235 0.89 -0.69 -26.73
CA PRO A 235 1.60 0.59 -26.75
C PRO A 235 2.16 1.01 -25.38
N TRP A 236 1.41 0.78 -24.31
CA TRP A 236 1.84 1.12 -22.95
C TRP A 236 3.07 0.32 -22.51
N GLN A 237 3.07 -1.01 -22.70
CA GLN A 237 4.21 -1.86 -22.35
C GLN A 237 5.45 -1.50 -23.18
N SER A 238 5.25 -1.17 -24.45
CA SER A 238 6.34 -0.77 -25.34
C SER A 238 6.99 0.56 -24.94
N ALA A 239 6.23 1.45 -24.30
CA ALA A 239 6.69 2.76 -23.82
C ALA A 239 7.30 2.71 -22.40
N THR A 240 7.12 1.62 -21.65
CA THR A 240 7.51 1.52 -20.22
C THR A 240 8.33 0.26 -19.96
N ARG A 241 9.53 0.15 -20.57
CA ARG A 241 10.38 -1.05 -20.51
C ARG A 241 11.31 -1.13 -19.30
N THR A 242 11.41 -0.06 -18.55
CA THR A 242 12.21 0.05 -17.31
C THR A 242 11.37 0.68 -16.21
N LEU A 243 11.75 0.47 -14.94
CA LEU A 243 11.10 1.15 -13.82
C LEU A 243 11.20 2.68 -13.92
N ARG A 244 12.28 3.20 -14.50
CA ARG A 244 12.43 4.63 -14.75
C ARG A 244 11.43 5.14 -15.78
N GLU A 245 11.32 4.48 -16.95
CA GLU A 245 10.34 4.84 -17.96
C GLU A 245 8.90 4.74 -17.43
N LEU A 246 8.61 3.70 -16.65
CA LEU A 246 7.30 3.58 -15.98
C LEU A 246 7.06 4.71 -14.99
N HIS A 247 8.06 5.09 -14.18
CA HIS A 247 7.97 6.21 -13.25
C HIS A 247 7.69 7.52 -14.00
N GLU A 248 8.43 7.79 -15.06
CA GLU A 248 8.23 8.97 -15.90
C GLU A 248 6.82 8.98 -16.52
N TRP A 249 6.37 7.84 -17.06
CA TRP A 249 5.02 7.72 -17.59
C TRP A 249 3.94 7.95 -16.53
N VAL A 250 4.07 7.38 -15.33
CA VAL A 250 3.11 7.56 -14.24
C VAL A 250 2.97 9.04 -13.89
N HIS A 251 4.07 9.77 -13.74
CA HIS A 251 4.05 11.15 -13.24
C HIS A 251 3.93 12.22 -14.32
N MET A 252 4.20 11.91 -15.58
CA MET A 252 4.19 12.89 -16.69
C MET A 252 3.04 12.68 -17.68
N GLU A 253 2.59 11.43 -17.88
CA GLU A 253 1.60 11.10 -18.92
C GLU A 253 0.30 10.52 -18.39
N ASN A 254 0.34 9.80 -17.24
CA ASN A 254 -0.86 9.22 -16.67
C ASN A 254 -1.72 10.32 -16.03
N THR A 255 -2.88 10.58 -16.61
CA THR A 255 -3.81 11.63 -16.18
C THR A 255 -4.30 11.48 -14.73
N ALA A 256 -4.13 10.32 -14.11
CA ALA A 256 -4.43 10.14 -12.69
C ALA A 256 -3.40 10.84 -11.78
N TYR A 257 -2.14 10.99 -12.23
CA TYR A 257 -1.04 11.50 -11.41
C TYR A 257 -0.33 12.73 -12.00
N ALA A 258 -0.28 12.83 -13.33
CA ALA A 258 0.44 13.89 -14.02
C ALA A 258 -0.05 15.29 -13.61
N THR A 259 0.87 16.17 -13.28
CA THR A 259 0.54 17.56 -12.89
C THR A 259 -0.16 18.32 -14.01
N THR A 260 0.05 17.92 -15.28
CA THR A 260 -0.63 18.50 -16.45
C THR A 260 -2.15 18.40 -16.36
N ARG A 261 -2.73 17.44 -15.60
CA ARG A 261 -4.17 17.34 -15.34
C ARG A 261 -4.77 18.60 -14.68
N LEU A 262 -3.93 19.42 -14.05
CA LEU A 262 -4.35 20.68 -13.40
C LEU A 262 -4.54 21.83 -14.40
N LEU A 263 -4.20 21.60 -15.67
CA LEU A 263 -4.35 22.57 -16.76
C LEU A 263 -5.66 22.39 -17.53
N GLU A 264 -6.37 21.28 -17.29
CA GLU A 264 -7.68 20.94 -17.87
C GLU A 264 -8.82 21.36 -16.93
#